data_6727ab1cb0c953c27cce32cbaa80aa11
#
_entry.id   6727ab1cb0c953c27cce32cbaa80aa11
#
_cell.length_a   1.000
_cell.length_b   1.000
_cell.length_c   1.000
_cell.angle_alpha   90.00
_cell.angle_beta   90.00
_cell.angle_gamma   90.00
#
_symmetry.space_group_name_H-M   'P 1'
#
loop_
_entity.id
_entity.type
_entity.pdbx_description
1 polymer ?
#
loop_
_entity_poly.entity_id
_entity_poly.type
_entity_poly.pdbx_seq_one_letter_code
_entity_poly.pdbx_strand_id
1 'polypeptide(L)'
;MIKRFSDLPQQPKLPLLSAINNLSDFLQPALKLKVGQISDPVDSPYGFLIFNRVNVDAVTASHILISYKGALRSEKDRDRRDARKLAEKILKELKSGRDFAELARKHSDGPSGPKGGELGRFERGQMVPEFDQAVFGLETGAISEVVETKFGYHIIKRTK
;
A
#
# COMPACT_ATOMS: atom_id res chain seq x y z
N MET A 1 -22.84 6.02 33.35
CA MET A 1 -23.35 6.04 31.95
C MET A 1 -22.20 5.58 31.05
N ILE A 2 -22.27 4.34 30.57
CA ILE A 2 -21.19 3.76 29.69
C ILE A 2 -21.45 4.32 28.32
N LYS A 3 -20.57 5.21 27.81
CA LYS A 3 -20.57 5.63 26.40
C LYS A 3 -20.28 4.41 25.54
N ARG A 4 -21.15 4.11 24.60
CA ARG A 4 -20.93 3.04 23.63
C ARG A 4 -19.73 3.39 22.77
N PHE A 5 -18.88 2.41 22.50
CA PHE A 5 -17.66 2.50 21.71
C PHE A 5 -17.89 3.00 20.26
N SER A 6 -19.15 3.06 19.81
CA SER A 6 -19.59 3.54 18.50
C SER A 6 -19.55 5.06 18.32
N ASP A 7 -19.33 5.84 19.40
CA ASP A 7 -19.44 7.30 19.37
C ASP A 7 -18.09 8.00 19.17
N LEU A 8 -16.99 7.25 18.99
CA LEU A 8 -15.68 7.81 18.68
C LEU A 8 -15.53 7.97 17.16
N PRO A 9 -15.30 9.18 16.66
CA PRO A 9 -15.01 9.39 15.24
C PRO A 9 -13.65 8.76 14.94
N GLN A 10 -13.64 7.69 14.15
CA GLN A 10 -12.49 6.93 13.67
C GLN A 10 -11.62 6.35 14.79
N GLN A 11 -11.65 5.03 14.93
CA GLN A 11 -10.69 4.30 15.76
C GLN A 11 -9.28 4.57 15.26
N PRO A 12 -8.36 5.13 16.08
CA PRO A 12 -6.99 5.31 15.66
C PRO A 12 -6.40 3.92 15.36
N LYS A 13 -5.99 3.68 14.11
CA LYS A 13 -5.16 2.52 13.80
C LYS A 13 -3.83 2.72 14.50
N LEU A 14 -3.56 1.92 15.53
CA LEU A 14 -2.25 1.90 16.14
C LEU A 14 -1.23 1.42 15.08
N PRO A 15 -0.06 2.05 15.00
CA PRO A 15 1.00 1.58 14.11
C PRO A 15 1.40 0.15 14.44
N LEU A 16 2.04 -0.56 13.50
CA LEU A 16 2.54 -1.91 13.73
C LEU A 16 3.42 -1.94 14.98
N LEU A 17 2.90 -2.52 16.05
CA LEU A 17 3.53 -2.52 17.38
C LEU A 17 4.92 -3.19 17.39
N SER A 18 5.23 -4.04 16.40
CA SER A 18 6.53 -4.69 16.23
C SER A 18 7.68 -3.74 15.85
N ALA A 19 7.39 -2.51 15.45
CA ALA A 19 8.40 -1.53 15.02
C ALA A 19 8.68 -0.44 16.06
N ILE A 20 8.03 -0.47 17.21
CA ILE A 20 8.16 0.57 18.24
C ILE A 20 9.11 0.09 19.35
N ASN A 21 10.33 0.59 19.30
CA ASN A 21 11.26 0.53 20.44
C ASN A 21 10.79 1.55 21.49
N ASN A 22 10.40 1.14 22.68
CA ASN A 22 9.78 1.89 23.78
C ASN A 22 8.25 2.01 23.71
N LEU A 23 7.60 0.86 23.72
CA LEU A 23 6.16 0.82 23.88
C LEU A 23 5.79 1.22 25.31
N SER A 24 4.84 2.16 25.45
CA SER A 24 4.27 2.49 26.76
C SER A 24 3.67 1.24 27.41
N ASP A 25 3.79 1.10 28.73
CA ASP A 25 3.42 -0.11 29.49
C ASP A 25 1.98 -0.57 29.22
N PHE A 26 1.05 0.37 29.02
CA PHE A 26 -0.35 0.06 28.70
C PHE A 26 -0.56 -0.58 27.32
N LEU A 27 0.44 -0.56 26.43
CA LEU A 27 0.37 -1.24 25.14
C LEU A 27 0.94 -2.66 25.16
N GLN A 28 1.68 -3.03 26.23
CA GLN A 28 2.27 -4.36 26.38
C GLN A 28 1.25 -5.52 26.28
N PRO A 29 0.04 -5.40 26.85
CA PRO A 29 -0.99 -6.45 26.69
C PRO A 29 -1.36 -6.73 25.24
N ALA A 30 -1.37 -5.71 24.37
CA ALA A 30 -1.70 -5.89 22.96
C ALA A 30 -0.69 -6.78 22.21
N LEU A 31 0.59 -6.79 22.61
CA LEU A 31 1.63 -7.63 22.01
C LEU A 31 1.43 -9.12 22.31
N LYS A 32 0.83 -9.45 23.44
CA LYS A 32 0.61 -10.84 23.90
C LYS A 32 -0.62 -11.50 23.29
N LEU A 33 -1.51 -10.70 22.67
CA LEU A 33 -2.71 -11.22 22.01
C LEU A 33 -2.34 -12.10 20.81
N LYS A 34 -3.14 -13.13 20.56
CA LYS A 34 -3.14 -13.87 19.29
C LYS A 34 -4.06 -13.16 18.29
N VAL A 35 -3.84 -13.39 17.00
CA VAL A 35 -4.72 -12.85 15.94
C VAL A 35 -6.16 -13.31 16.21
N GLY A 36 -7.11 -12.36 16.17
CA GLY A 36 -8.51 -12.55 16.50
C GLY A 36 -8.86 -12.46 17.99
N GLN A 37 -7.86 -12.34 18.88
CA GLN A 37 -8.09 -12.20 20.31
C GLN A 37 -8.34 -10.74 20.69
N ILE A 38 -9.26 -10.53 21.66
CA ILE A 38 -9.57 -9.24 22.28
C ILE A 38 -8.97 -9.24 23.70
N SER A 39 -8.37 -8.13 24.11
CA SER A 39 -7.83 -7.96 25.47
C SER A 39 -8.95 -7.72 26.50
N ASP A 40 -8.61 -7.98 27.77
CA ASP A 40 -9.32 -7.33 28.87
C ASP A 40 -9.13 -5.80 28.80
N PRO A 41 -9.97 -5.01 29.50
CA PRO A 41 -9.76 -3.58 29.61
C PRO A 41 -8.39 -3.27 30.24
N VAL A 42 -7.61 -2.44 29.54
CA VAL A 42 -6.27 -2.02 29.97
C VAL A 42 -6.34 -0.57 30.41
N ASP A 43 -5.90 -0.27 31.62
CA ASP A 43 -5.83 1.10 32.12
C ASP A 43 -4.74 1.90 31.40
N SER A 44 -5.03 3.15 31.06
CA SER A 44 -4.11 4.05 30.37
C SER A 44 -4.32 5.50 30.77
N PRO A 45 -3.38 6.41 30.51
CA PRO A 45 -3.56 7.85 30.77
C PRO A 45 -4.77 8.48 30.04
N TYR A 46 -5.34 7.77 29.07
CA TYR A 46 -6.49 8.24 28.27
C TYR A 46 -7.79 7.54 28.66
N GLY A 47 -7.80 6.67 29.68
CA GLY A 47 -8.90 5.82 30.09
C GLY A 47 -8.68 4.36 29.75
N PHE A 48 -9.74 3.54 29.90
CA PHE A 48 -9.66 2.12 29.60
C PHE A 48 -9.62 1.85 28.09
N LEU A 49 -8.65 1.06 27.64
CA LEU A 49 -8.47 0.62 26.27
C LEU A 49 -8.78 -0.86 26.14
N ILE A 50 -9.42 -1.25 25.05
CA ILE A 50 -9.61 -2.65 24.66
C ILE A 50 -8.90 -2.85 23.31
N PHE A 51 -7.98 -3.81 23.24
CA PHE A 51 -7.24 -4.12 22.03
C PHE A 51 -7.85 -5.34 21.33
N ASN A 52 -7.96 -5.26 20.01
CA ASN A 52 -8.25 -6.41 19.17
C ASN A 52 -7.08 -6.62 18.22
N ARG A 53 -6.42 -7.80 18.31
CA ARG A 53 -5.36 -8.14 17.36
C ARG A 53 -5.95 -8.72 16.10
N VAL A 54 -5.92 -7.94 15.04
CA VAL A 54 -6.36 -8.36 13.69
C VAL A 54 -5.16 -8.76 12.84
N ASN A 55 -5.39 -9.66 11.89
CA ASN A 55 -4.41 -9.90 10.84
C ASN A 55 -4.45 -8.72 9.87
N VAL A 56 -3.30 -8.17 9.56
CA VAL A 56 -3.20 -7.06 8.61
C VAL A 56 -2.72 -7.62 7.29
N ASP A 57 -3.58 -7.61 6.29
CA ASP A 57 -3.18 -7.90 4.92
C ASP A 57 -2.18 -6.84 4.47
N ALA A 58 -0.96 -7.25 4.27
CA ALA A 58 0.11 -6.39 3.81
C ALA A 58 0.92 -7.07 2.72
N VAL A 59 1.39 -6.28 1.79
CA VAL A 59 2.20 -6.73 0.67
C VAL A 59 3.43 -5.86 0.51
N THR A 60 4.43 -6.36 -0.19
CA THR A 60 5.54 -5.56 -0.70
C THR A 60 5.42 -5.54 -2.23
N ALA A 61 5.54 -4.37 -2.82
CA ALA A 61 5.40 -4.23 -4.26
C ALA A 61 6.34 -3.20 -4.85
N SER A 62 6.53 -3.30 -6.16
CA SER A 62 7.13 -2.27 -7.01
C SER A 62 6.13 -1.85 -8.08
N HIS A 63 6.23 -0.62 -8.57
CA HIS A 63 5.38 -0.15 -9.66
C HIS A 63 6.13 0.69 -10.70
N ILE A 64 5.58 0.75 -11.90
CA ILE A 64 5.94 1.70 -12.95
C ILE A 64 4.72 2.58 -13.19
N LEU A 65 4.85 3.89 -13.00
CA LEU A 65 3.80 4.87 -13.28
C LEU A 65 4.09 5.56 -14.61
N ILE A 66 3.11 5.58 -15.49
CA ILE A 66 3.12 6.37 -16.72
C ILE A 66 2.00 7.40 -16.63
N SER A 67 2.36 8.61 -16.27
CA SER A 67 1.41 9.70 -16.12
C SER A 67 1.13 10.40 -17.46
N TYR A 68 0.05 11.19 -17.51
CA TYR A 68 -0.36 11.95 -18.69
C TYR A 68 -0.83 13.34 -18.30
N LYS A 69 -0.96 14.24 -19.26
CA LYS A 69 -1.45 15.60 -19.07
C LYS A 69 -2.83 15.62 -18.43
N GLY A 70 -2.94 16.28 -17.28
CA GLY A 70 -4.17 16.35 -16.50
C GLY A 70 -4.35 15.25 -15.47
N ALA A 71 -3.47 14.23 -15.41
CA ALA A 71 -3.46 13.30 -14.29
C ALA A 71 -2.96 13.99 -13.01
N LEU A 72 -3.39 13.50 -11.85
CA LEU A 72 -3.05 14.11 -10.56
C LEU A 72 -1.54 14.09 -10.33
N ARG A 73 -0.95 15.23 -10.01
CA ARG A 73 0.50 15.46 -9.81
C ARG A 73 1.36 15.16 -11.04
N SER A 74 0.77 15.20 -12.23
CA SER A 74 1.52 14.99 -13.47
C SER A 74 2.08 16.31 -13.99
N GLU A 75 3.37 16.31 -14.30
CA GLU A 75 4.06 17.39 -15.03
C GLU A 75 4.31 16.98 -16.51
N LYS A 76 3.76 15.86 -16.95
CA LYS A 76 3.97 15.35 -18.30
C LYS A 76 2.99 15.96 -19.29
N ASP A 77 3.48 16.32 -20.47
CA ASP A 77 2.67 16.84 -21.58
C ASP A 77 2.21 15.74 -22.56
N ARG A 78 2.48 14.48 -22.22
CA ARG A 78 2.03 13.28 -22.94
C ARG A 78 0.52 13.15 -22.84
N ASP A 79 -0.16 12.85 -23.95
CA ASP A 79 -1.60 12.60 -23.90
C ASP A 79 -1.94 11.23 -23.26
N ARG A 80 -3.20 11.07 -22.84
CA ARG A 80 -3.68 9.87 -22.15
C ARG A 80 -3.53 8.61 -23.01
N ARG A 81 -3.79 8.72 -24.33
CA ARG A 81 -3.68 7.59 -25.25
C ARG A 81 -2.25 7.14 -25.42
N ASP A 82 -1.31 8.08 -25.53
CA ASP A 82 0.11 7.76 -25.69
C ASP A 82 0.71 7.22 -24.39
N ALA A 83 0.28 7.72 -23.22
CA ALA A 83 0.62 7.13 -21.94
C ALA A 83 0.17 5.66 -21.83
N ARG A 84 -1.05 5.36 -22.25
CA ARG A 84 -1.56 3.99 -22.27
C ARG A 84 -0.77 3.07 -23.19
N LYS A 85 -0.49 3.50 -24.42
CA LYS A 85 0.32 2.75 -25.37
C LYS A 85 1.72 2.47 -24.82
N LEU A 86 2.33 3.45 -24.14
CA LEU A 86 3.64 3.28 -23.53
C LEU A 86 3.58 2.26 -22.38
N ALA A 87 2.57 2.33 -21.51
CA ALA A 87 2.37 1.34 -20.45
C ALA A 87 2.18 -0.08 -21.00
N GLU A 88 1.35 -0.24 -22.04
CA GLU A 88 1.14 -1.53 -22.72
C GLU A 88 2.44 -2.07 -23.36
N LYS A 89 3.24 -1.19 -23.98
CA LYS A 89 4.55 -1.55 -24.52
C LYS A 89 5.50 -2.06 -23.43
N ILE A 90 5.58 -1.33 -22.28
CA ILE A 90 6.41 -1.73 -21.16
C ILE A 90 5.94 -3.07 -20.58
N LEU A 91 4.64 -3.26 -20.44
CA LEU A 91 4.08 -4.53 -19.97
C LEU A 91 4.47 -5.69 -20.91
N LYS A 92 4.45 -5.48 -22.21
CA LYS A 92 4.90 -6.48 -23.20
C LYS A 92 6.39 -6.82 -23.03
N GLU A 93 7.23 -5.82 -22.79
CA GLU A 93 8.66 -6.02 -22.51
C GLU A 93 8.88 -6.82 -21.21
N LEU A 94 8.12 -6.52 -20.16
CA LEU A 94 8.14 -7.28 -18.89
C LEU A 94 7.70 -8.74 -19.09
N LYS A 95 6.64 -8.98 -19.85
CA LYS A 95 6.16 -10.33 -20.19
C LYS A 95 7.18 -11.11 -21.05
N SER A 96 8.07 -10.42 -21.78
CA SER A 96 9.19 -11.04 -22.49
C SER A 96 10.45 -11.26 -21.65
N GLY A 97 10.40 -10.99 -20.33
CA GLY A 97 11.47 -11.28 -19.39
C GLY A 97 12.45 -10.12 -19.13
N ARG A 98 12.13 -8.89 -19.57
CA ARG A 98 12.95 -7.72 -19.22
C ARG A 98 12.87 -7.44 -17.71
N ASP A 99 13.95 -6.89 -17.18
CA ASP A 99 14.03 -6.54 -15.76
C ASP A 99 13.09 -5.41 -15.38
N PHE A 100 12.30 -5.63 -14.31
CA PHE A 100 11.30 -4.67 -13.85
C PHE A 100 11.92 -3.37 -13.34
N ALA A 101 13.00 -3.48 -12.57
CA ALA A 101 13.65 -2.32 -11.95
C ALA A 101 14.36 -1.46 -13.00
N GLU A 102 14.94 -2.08 -14.03
CA GLU A 102 15.52 -1.38 -15.18
C GLU A 102 14.46 -0.55 -15.92
N LEU A 103 13.31 -1.17 -16.25
CA LEU A 103 12.23 -0.49 -16.93
C LEU A 103 11.57 0.59 -16.05
N ALA A 104 11.49 0.37 -14.75
CA ALA A 104 11.01 1.38 -13.80
C ALA A 104 11.94 2.60 -13.76
N ARG A 105 13.25 2.41 -13.64
CA ARG A 105 14.22 3.53 -13.68
C ARG A 105 14.17 4.31 -14.98
N LYS A 106 13.94 3.63 -16.08
CA LYS A 106 13.95 4.23 -17.43
C LYS A 106 12.65 4.99 -17.73
N HIS A 107 11.52 4.48 -17.29
CA HIS A 107 10.21 4.91 -17.81
C HIS A 107 9.24 5.43 -16.74
N SER A 108 9.45 5.10 -15.46
CA SER A 108 8.49 5.51 -14.44
C SER A 108 8.54 7.01 -14.20
N ASP A 109 7.37 7.64 -14.26
CA ASP A 109 7.17 9.06 -13.92
C ASP A 109 6.96 9.24 -12.40
N GLY A 110 6.84 8.16 -11.64
CA GLY A 110 6.65 8.19 -10.20
C GLY A 110 7.95 8.38 -9.42
N PRO A 111 7.88 8.89 -8.17
CA PRO A 111 9.05 9.19 -7.34
C PRO A 111 9.86 7.94 -6.95
N SER A 112 9.27 6.75 -7.03
CA SER A 112 9.96 5.48 -6.81
C SER A 112 10.76 4.99 -8.04
N GLY A 113 10.57 5.59 -9.22
CA GLY A 113 11.25 5.19 -10.45
C GLY A 113 12.76 5.02 -10.30
N PRO A 114 13.52 5.99 -9.76
CA PRO A 114 14.97 5.88 -9.54
C PRO A 114 15.39 4.70 -8.67
N LYS A 115 14.50 4.25 -7.78
CA LYS A 115 14.70 3.08 -6.90
C LYS A 115 14.15 1.78 -7.52
N GLY A 116 13.97 1.71 -8.85
CA GLY A 116 13.42 0.53 -9.51
C GLY A 116 11.93 0.31 -9.27
N GLY A 117 11.21 1.37 -8.90
CA GLY A 117 9.78 1.34 -8.65
C GLY A 117 9.38 0.85 -7.26
N GLU A 118 10.33 0.61 -6.35
CA GLU A 118 10.06 0.04 -5.02
C GLU A 118 9.17 0.96 -4.17
N LEU A 119 8.08 0.38 -3.63
CA LEU A 119 7.15 1.05 -2.71
C LEU A 119 7.32 0.59 -1.26
N GLY A 120 8.09 -0.50 -1.04
CA GLY A 120 8.19 -1.11 0.28
C GLY A 120 6.94 -1.89 0.66
N ARG A 121 6.79 -2.16 1.97
CA ARG A 121 5.64 -2.86 2.55
C ARG A 121 4.53 -1.86 2.87
N PHE A 122 3.32 -2.20 2.49
CA PHE A 122 2.12 -1.43 2.83
C PHE A 122 0.92 -2.34 3.06
N GLU A 123 -0.09 -1.81 3.74
CA GLU A 123 -1.29 -2.51 4.13
C GLU A 123 -2.43 -2.23 3.15
N ARG A 124 -3.41 -3.11 3.13
CA ARG A 124 -4.66 -2.90 2.37
C ARG A 124 -5.33 -1.58 2.77
N GLY A 125 -5.74 -0.80 1.77
CA GLY A 125 -6.40 0.50 1.94
C GLY A 125 -5.45 1.68 2.12
N GLN A 126 -4.13 1.49 2.04
CA GLN A 126 -3.15 2.59 2.05
C GLN A 126 -2.92 3.20 0.67
N MET A 127 -3.24 2.46 -0.38
CA MET A 127 -3.14 2.95 -1.76
C MET A 127 -4.53 3.36 -2.30
N VAL A 128 -4.57 3.98 -3.47
CA VAL A 128 -5.84 4.27 -4.15
C VAL A 128 -6.55 2.96 -4.50
N PRO A 129 -7.91 2.94 -4.51
CA PRO A 129 -8.67 1.70 -4.59
C PRO A 129 -8.30 0.79 -5.75
N GLU A 130 -8.07 1.37 -6.94
CA GLU A 130 -7.75 0.60 -8.14
C GLU A 130 -6.39 -0.09 -8.04
N PHE A 131 -5.40 0.61 -7.47
CA PHE A 131 -4.07 0.07 -7.22
C PHE A 131 -4.12 -1.02 -6.14
N ASP A 132 -4.82 -0.73 -5.05
CA ASP A 132 -4.99 -1.64 -3.90
C ASP A 132 -5.64 -2.96 -4.35
N GLN A 133 -6.75 -2.88 -5.07
CA GLN A 133 -7.43 -4.06 -5.61
C GLN A 133 -6.51 -4.88 -6.51
N ALA A 134 -5.75 -4.23 -7.39
CA ALA A 134 -4.85 -4.91 -8.29
C ALA A 134 -3.73 -5.63 -7.55
N VAL A 135 -3.01 -4.95 -6.65
CA VAL A 135 -1.83 -5.53 -5.99
C VAL A 135 -2.18 -6.67 -5.04
N PHE A 136 -3.31 -6.55 -4.30
CA PHE A 136 -3.77 -7.60 -3.38
C PHE A 136 -4.40 -8.80 -4.09
N GLY A 137 -4.78 -8.66 -5.36
CA GLY A 137 -5.20 -9.76 -6.22
C GLY A 137 -4.06 -10.53 -6.88
N LEU A 138 -2.81 -10.02 -6.83
CA LEU A 138 -1.66 -10.68 -7.42
C LEU A 138 -1.09 -11.76 -6.49
N GLU A 139 -0.57 -12.82 -7.09
CA GLU A 139 0.34 -13.74 -6.39
C GLU A 139 1.73 -13.11 -6.23
N THR A 140 2.50 -13.60 -5.25
CA THR A 140 3.88 -13.15 -5.05
C THR A 140 4.72 -13.45 -6.30
N GLY A 141 5.43 -12.43 -6.79
CA GLY A 141 6.22 -12.49 -8.02
C GLY A 141 5.45 -12.11 -9.29
N ALA A 142 4.12 -12.06 -9.25
CA ALA A 142 3.28 -11.73 -10.40
C ALA A 142 3.32 -10.23 -10.75
N ILE A 143 3.05 -9.93 -12.02
CA ILE A 143 2.94 -8.59 -12.58
C ILE A 143 1.48 -8.38 -13.02
N SER A 144 0.92 -7.19 -12.71
CA SER A 144 -0.45 -6.83 -13.10
C SER A 144 -0.55 -6.56 -14.60
N GLU A 145 -1.78 -6.56 -15.11
CA GLU A 145 -2.12 -5.81 -16.30
C GLU A 145 -1.96 -4.30 -16.06
N VAL A 146 -2.16 -3.47 -17.08
CA VAL A 146 -2.13 -2.02 -16.95
C VAL A 146 -3.33 -1.56 -16.11
N VAL A 147 -3.06 -0.93 -14.96
CA VAL A 147 -4.06 -0.42 -14.02
C VAL A 147 -4.14 1.09 -14.16
N GLU A 148 -5.33 1.60 -14.43
CA GLU A 148 -5.56 3.05 -14.49
C GLU A 148 -5.98 3.58 -13.12
N THR A 149 -5.38 4.71 -12.72
CA THR A 149 -5.75 5.47 -11.52
C THR A 149 -5.78 6.97 -11.84
N LYS A 150 -6.17 7.79 -10.89
CA LYS A 150 -6.11 9.26 -11.03
C LYS A 150 -4.70 9.83 -11.28
N PHE A 151 -3.62 9.06 -11.05
CA PHE A 151 -2.23 9.47 -11.27
C PHE A 151 -1.72 9.10 -12.67
N GLY A 152 -2.37 8.17 -13.36
CA GLY A 152 -1.96 7.64 -14.64
C GLY A 152 -2.12 6.12 -14.72
N TYR A 153 -1.32 5.51 -15.58
CA TYR A 153 -1.30 4.07 -15.79
C TYR A 153 -0.18 3.44 -14.99
N HIS A 154 -0.50 2.38 -14.24
CA HIS A 154 0.43 1.63 -13.41
C HIS A 154 0.63 0.22 -13.95
N ILE A 155 1.86 -0.28 -13.87
CA ILE A 155 2.18 -1.69 -13.92
C ILE A 155 2.76 -2.04 -12.56
N ILE A 156 2.21 -3.06 -11.90
CA ILE A 156 2.50 -3.38 -10.50
C ILE A 156 3.10 -4.78 -10.44
N LYS A 157 4.19 -4.95 -9.68
CA LYS A 157 4.76 -6.25 -9.37
C LYS A 157 4.66 -6.48 -7.87
N ARG A 158 3.95 -7.53 -7.45
CA ARG A 158 3.95 -7.96 -6.05
C ARG A 158 5.24 -8.73 -5.78
N THR A 159 6.03 -8.30 -4.78
CA THR A 159 7.32 -8.94 -4.46
C THR A 159 7.25 -9.81 -3.21
N LYS A 160 6.30 -9.53 -2.29
CA LYS A 160 5.96 -10.35 -1.10
C LYS A 160 4.51 -10.19 -0.74
#